data_f187bbd43096910e02093b06e53f9481
#
_entry.id   f187bbd43096910e02093b06e53f9481
#
_cell.length_a   1.000
_cell.length_b   1.000
_cell.length_c   1.000
_cell.angle_alpha   90.00
_cell.angle_beta   90.00
_cell.angle_gamma   90.00
#
_symmetry.space_group_name_H-M   'P 1'
#
loop_
_entity.id
_entity.type
_entity.pdbx_description
1 polymer ?
#
loop_
_entity_poly.entity_id
_entity_poly.type
_entity_poly.pdbx_seq_one_letter_code
_entity_poly.pdbx_strand_id
1 'polypeptide(L)'
;MKSNIMIIIAVVLAALGVIALVIIISQPSDSGSPSDFHNSSDSVSVPYDSDNSHNPTENTSNHLPGDGHSSEVAKKIVAMAYSLINTPYVPNGASPDGFDNSGFIYYVMRKNGFLTCPRGTIAQSEWGARQTYENLAAGDLVFFSDDGQSEVSFGGIYVGNGEMVACISHDGESKVWNVNITTDYYRRNFVRGIAIS
;
A
#
# COMPACT_ATOMS: atom_id res chain seq x y z
N MET A 1 -39.97 -27.53 14.54
CA MET A 1 -39.49 -26.17 14.32
C MET A 1 -38.09 -26.03 13.69
N LYS A 2 -37.24 -27.04 13.72
CA LYS A 2 -35.87 -26.96 13.10
C LYS A 2 -35.85 -27.17 11.58
N SER A 3 -36.87 -27.82 11.01
CA SER A 3 -36.92 -28.13 9.56
C SER A 3 -37.25 -26.93 8.68
N ASN A 4 -38.05 -25.98 9.16
CA ASN A 4 -38.47 -24.82 8.35
C ASN A 4 -37.41 -23.74 8.22
N ILE A 5 -36.46 -23.65 9.17
CA ILE A 5 -35.36 -22.68 9.13
C ILE A 5 -34.35 -23.10 8.06
N MET A 6 -34.07 -24.39 7.89
CA MET A 6 -33.15 -24.87 6.85
C MET A 6 -33.68 -24.63 5.43
N ILE A 7 -35.00 -24.76 5.24
CA ILE A 7 -35.63 -24.53 3.93
C ILE A 7 -35.59 -23.04 3.56
N ILE A 8 -35.75 -22.13 4.53
CA ILE A 8 -35.68 -20.68 4.30
C ILE A 8 -34.25 -20.23 3.90
N ILE A 9 -33.24 -20.80 4.57
CA ILE A 9 -31.84 -20.50 4.24
C ILE A 9 -31.47 -21.00 2.84
N ALA A 10 -31.94 -22.20 2.46
CA ALA A 10 -31.70 -22.76 1.13
C ALA A 10 -32.38 -21.96 0.01
N VAL A 11 -33.58 -21.43 0.25
CA VAL A 11 -34.31 -20.59 -0.71
C VAL A 11 -33.68 -19.23 -0.87
N VAL A 12 -33.17 -18.62 0.21
CA VAL A 12 -32.48 -17.31 0.15
C VAL A 12 -31.14 -17.41 -0.59
N LEU A 13 -30.39 -18.51 -0.40
CA LEU A 13 -29.11 -18.72 -1.11
C LEU A 13 -29.34 -19.01 -2.61
N ALA A 14 -30.42 -19.67 -2.98
CA ALA A 14 -30.76 -19.90 -4.39
C ALA A 14 -31.20 -18.59 -5.09
N ALA A 15 -31.85 -17.68 -4.39
CA ALA A 15 -32.30 -16.40 -4.95
C ALA A 15 -31.14 -15.40 -5.20
N LEU A 16 -29.98 -15.55 -4.53
CA LEU A 16 -28.81 -14.68 -4.68
C LEU A 16 -27.77 -15.19 -5.69
N GLY A 17 -28.02 -16.32 -6.38
CA GLY A 17 -27.18 -16.83 -7.46
C GLY A 17 -25.75 -17.22 -7.04
N VAL A 18 -25.49 -17.40 -5.75
CA VAL A 18 -24.16 -17.79 -5.24
C VAL A 18 -24.13 -19.30 -5.03
N ILE A 19 -23.70 -20.03 -6.05
CA ILE A 19 -23.33 -21.44 -5.89
C ILE A 19 -21.88 -21.47 -5.41
N ALA A 20 -21.67 -21.52 -4.11
CA ALA A 20 -20.36 -21.83 -3.54
C ALA A 20 -20.11 -23.33 -3.65
N LEU A 21 -19.39 -23.76 -4.68
CA LEU A 21 -18.88 -25.14 -4.79
C LEU A 21 -17.66 -25.26 -3.84
N VAL A 22 -17.89 -25.79 -2.65
CA VAL A 22 -16.79 -26.11 -1.72
C VAL A 22 -16.16 -27.42 -2.18
N ILE A 23 -15.03 -27.33 -2.86
CA ILE A 23 -14.17 -28.49 -3.16
C ILE A 23 -13.19 -28.64 -2.00
N ILE A 24 -13.41 -29.62 -1.13
CA ILE A 24 -12.42 -30.01 -0.11
C ILE A 24 -11.40 -30.91 -0.83
N ILE A 25 -10.23 -30.32 -1.14
CA ILE A 25 -9.08 -31.10 -1.61
C ILE A 25 -8.25 -31.46 -0.39
N SER A 26 -8.22 -32.74 -0.04
CA SER A 26 -7.32 -33.30 0.96
C SER A 26 -5.88 -33.23 0.42
N GLN A 27 -5.00 -32.52 1.11
CA GLN A 27 -3.58 -32.45 0.80
C GLN A 27 -2.86 -33.63 1.47
N PRO A 28 -1.99 -34.35 0.77
CA PRO A 28 -1.08 -35.28 1.42
C PRO A 28 0.11 -34.53 2.03
N SER A 29 0.42 -34.89 3.27
CA SER A 29 1.60 -34.44 3.99
C SER A 29 2.85 -35.09 3.41
N ASP A 30 3.80 -34.31 2.91
CA ASP A 30 5.14 -34.80 2.61
C ASP A 30 6.16 -34.08 3.49
N SER A 31 6.89 -34.91 4.25
CA SER A 31 7.94 -34.54 5.17
C SER A 31 9.28 -34.62 4.43
N GLY A 32 9.88 -33.48 4.11
CA GLY A 32 11.24 -33.38 3.56
C GLY A 32 12.09 -32.41 4.36
N SER A 33 13.04 -32.92 5.09
CA SER A 33 14.07 -32.19 5.83
C SER A 33 15.10 -31.58 4.89
N PRO A 34 15.63 -30.37 5.13
CA PRO A 34 16.68 -29.79 4.31
C PRO A 34 18.06 -30.12 4.86
N SER A 35 18.94 -30.58 3.98
CA SER A 35 20.38 -30.73 4.19
C SER A 35 21.12 -29.45 3.80
N ASP A 36 22.06 -29.12 4.67
CA ASP A 36 23.19 -28.20 4.64
C ASP A 36 23.72 -27.76 3.26
N PHE A 37 23.92 -26.44 3.11
CA PHE A 37 24.94 -25.90 2.21
C PHE A 37 25.86 -24.92 2.92
N HIS A 38 27.14 -25.28 2.81
CA HIS A 38 28.33 -24.64 3.33
C HIS A 38 28.56 -23.21 2.84
N ASN A 39 29.01 -22.42 3.78
CA ASN A 39 29.79 -21.19 3.72
C ASN A 39 30.95 -21.24 2.71
N SER A 40 31.08 -20.21 1.88
CA SER A 40 32.36 -19.81 1.28
C SER A 40 32.43 -18.28 1.25
N SER A 41 33.28 -17.80 2.11
CA SER A 41 33.84 -16.45 2.14
C SER A 41 34.76 -16.23 0.96
N ASP A 42 34.51 -15.20 0.16
CA ASP A 42 35.56 -14.56 -0.64
C ASP A 42 35.50 -13.05 -0.49
N SER A 43 36.49 -12.53 0.19
CA SER A 43 36.83 -11.14 0.37
C SER A 43 37.53 -10.62 -0.89
N VAL A 44 36.92 -9.65 -1.57
CA VAL A 44 37.64 -8.83 -2.55
C VAL A 44 37.68 -7.39 -2.06
N SER A 45 38.86 -6.99 -1.65
CA SER A 45 39.25 -5.62 -1.36
C SER A 45 39.53 -4.89 -2.68
N VAL A 46 38.92 -3.72 -2.87
CA VAL A 46 39.24 -2.75 -3.93
C VAL A 46 39.68 -1.44 -3.30
N PRO A 47 40.76 -0.78 -3.77
CA PRO A 47 41.39 0.31 -3.07
C PRO A 47 40.63 1.65 -3.22
N TYR A 48 40.73 2.41 -2.15
CA TYR A 48 40.37 3.81 -2.03
C TYR A 48 41.39 4.69 -2.77
N ASP A 49 40.96 5.50 -3.72
CA ASP A 49 41.72 6.63 -4.22
C ASP A 49 40.99 7.91 -3.89
N SER A 50 41.66 8.70 -3.05
CA SER A 50 41.35 10.11 -2.75
C SER A 50 42.01 10.98 -3.81
N ASP A 51 41.28 11.89 -4.37
CA ASP A 51 41.56 13.31 -4.65
C ASP A 51 40.66 13.83 -5.77
N ASN A 52 39.79 14.77 -5.50
CA ASN A 52 39.96 16.11 -6.02
C ASN A 52 38.91 17.09 -5.49
N SER A 53 39.47 18.11 -4.86
CA SER A 53 38.87 19.35 -4.48
C SER A 53 38.42 20.17 -5.70
N HIS A 54 37.15 20.59 -5.72
CA HIS A 54 36.73 21.86 -6.34
C HIS A 54 35.40 22.33 -5.74
N ASN A 55 35.44 23.33 -4.91
CA ASN A 55 34.42 24.35 -4.71
C ASN A 55 34.88 25.56 -5.56
N PRO A 56 34.06 26.41 -6.17
CA PRO A 56 32.99 27.16 -5.51
C PRO A 56 31.76 27.53 -6.38
N THR A 57 30.90 28.22 -5.74
CA THR A 57 29.94 29.26 -6.13
C THR A 57 28.48 28.95 -6.07
N GLU A 58 27.93 29.56 -5.07
CA GLU A 58 26.58 30.06 -4.89
C GLU A 58 25.71 30.07 -6.17
N ASN A 59 24.55 29.46 -6.03
CA ASN A 59 23.38 30.02 -6.69
C ASN A 59 22.17 29.92 -5.75
N THR A 60 21.83 31.05 -5.22
CA THR A 60 20.58 31.37 -4.55
C THR A 60 19.42 30.94 -5.45
N SER A 61 18.77 29.87 -5.13
CA SER A 61 17.45 29.55 -5.70
C SER A 61 16.44 29.48 -4.58
N ASN A 62 15.52 30.39 -4.63
CA ASN A 62 14.32 30.55 -3.83
C ASN A 62 13.73 29.22 -3.36
N HIS A 63 13.83 28.97 -2.06
CA HIS A 63 13.10 27.95 -1.35
C HIS A 63 11.61 28.34 -1.36
N LEU A 64 10.82 27.66 -2.18
CA LEU A 64 9.38 27.62 -2.01
C LEU A 64 9.08 26.59 -0.91
N PRO A 65 8.29 26.91 0.10
CA PRO A 65 7.92 25.93 1.12
C PRO A 65 6.94 24.92 0.54
N GLY A 66 7.33 23.64 0.49
CA GLY A 66 6.40 22.57 0.16
C GLY A 66 6.91 21.32 -0.55
N ASP A 67 8.20 21.21 -0.89
CA ASP A 67 8.69 20.04 -1.62
C ASP A 67 9.43 19.08 -0.68
N GLY A 68 8.68 18.38 0.17
CA GLY A 68 9.21 17.39 1.12
C GLY A 68 9.71 16.09 0.48
N HIS A 69 9.61 15.94 -0.86
CA HIS A 69 10.15 14.78 -1.59
C HIS A 69 11.03 15.26 -2.71
N SER A 70 12.13 14.55 -2.97
CA SER A 70 12.78 14.80 -4.26
C SER A 70 11.72 14.45 -5.32
N SER A 71 11.38 15.42 -6.15
CA SER A 71 10.36 15.33 -7.20
C SER A 71 10.42 14.01 -8.01
N GLU A 72 11.61 13.43 -8.16
CA GLU A 72 11.82 12.19 -8.90
C GLU A 72 11.37 10.93 -8.13
N VAL A 73 11.54 10.88 -6.82
CA VAL A 73 11.09 9.74 -6.00
C VAL A 73 9.56 9.73 -5.95
N ALA A 74 8.94 10.87 -5.72
CA ALA A 74 7.48 11.01 -5.75
C ALA A 74 6.90 10.57 -7.11
N LYS A 75 7.51 10.99 -8.22
CA LYS A 75 7.09 10.55 -9.57
C LYS A 75 7.16 9.05 -9.74
N LYS A 76 8.21 8.38 -9.25
CA LYS A 76 8.35 6.92 -9.31
C LYS A 76 7.30 6.21 -8.49
N ILE A 77 7.02 6.69 -7.27
CA ILE A 77 5.96 6.16 -6.40
C ILE A 77 4.60 6.25 -7.12
N VAL A 78 4.25 7.43 -7.62
CA VAL A 78 3.00 7.69 -8.33
C VAL A 78 2.88 6.83 -9.59
N ALA A 79 3.92 6.78 -10.41
CA ALA A 79 3.91 5.97 -11.64
C ALA A 79 3.72 4.47 -11.33
N MET A 80 4.39 3.96 -10.28
CA MET A 80 4.20 2.58 -9.85
C MET A 80 2.78 2.35 -9.31
N ALA A 81 2.24 3.25 -8.51
CA ALA A 81 0.87 3.14 -8.00
C ALA A 81 -0.14 3.03 -9.16
N TYR A 82 -0.04 3.89 -10.16
CA TYR A 82 -0.89 3.84 -11.36
C TYR A 82 -0.74 2.55 -12.16
N SER A 83 0.49 2.00 -12.28
CA SER A 83 0.74 0.77 -13.03
C SER A 83 0.07 -0.47 -12.42
N LEU A 84 -0.36 -0.39 -11.16
CA LEU A 84 -0.99 -1.49 -10.42
C LEU A 84 -2.52 -1.38 -10.37
N ILE A 85 -3.12 -0.36 -10.98
CA ILE A 85 -4.59 -0.23 -11.04
C ILE A 85 -5.21 -1.48 -11.65
N ASN A 86 -6.35 -1.90 -11.12
CA ASN A 86 -7.09 -3.13 -11.43
C ASN A 86 -6.46 -4.43 -10.89
N THR A 87 -5.32 -4.39 -10.20
CA THR A 87 -4.85 -5.58 -9.47
C THR A 87 -5.87 -5.99 -8.42
N PRO A 88 -6.27 -7.27 -8.35
CA PRO A 88 -7.33 -7.73 -7.46
C PRO A 88 -6.95 -7.62 -5.99
N TYR A 89 -7.96 -7.48 -5.13
CA TYR A 89 -7.77 -7.64 -3.69
C TYR A 89 -7.55 -9.11 -3.34
N VAL A 90 -6.51 -9.37 -2.57
CA VAL A 90 -6.23 -10.69 -1.97
C VAL A 90 -5.90 -10.48 -0.49
N PRO A 91 -6.59 -11.17 0.44
CA PRO A 91 -6.26 -11.08 1.86
C PRO A 91 -4.77 -11.37 2.12
N ASN A 92 -4.10 -10.49 2.87
CA ASN A 92 -2.66 -10.52 3.13
C ASN A 92 -1.76 -10.42 1.88
N GLY A 93 -2.32 -10.13 0.72
CA GLY A 93 -1.59 -9.96 -0.53
C GLY A 93 -0.63 -8.76 -0.50
N ALA A 94 0.56 -8.93 -1.10
CA ALA A 94 1.58 -7.89 -1.18
C ALA A 94 2.44 -8.04 -2.45
N SER A 95 1.84 -8.52 -3.55
CA SER A 95 2.49 -8.70 -4.85
C SER A 95 1.53 -8.31 -5.98
N PRO A 96 2.01 -8.13 -7.22
CA PRO A 96 1.16 -7.85 -8.38
C PRO A 96 0.11 -8.92 -8.70
N ASP A 97 0.18 -10.10 -8.09
CA ASP A 97 -0.86 -11.14 -8.20
C ASP A 97 -2.10 -10.80 -7.36
N GLY A 98 -1.97 -9.92 -6.38
CA GLY A 98 -3.03 -9.39 -5.54
C GLY A 98 -2.51 -8.67 -4.31
N PHE A 99 -3.27 -7.69 -3.85
CA PHE A 99 -2.95 -6.88 -2.68
C PHE A 99 -4.08 -6.86 -1.66
N ASP A 100 -3.74 -6.77 -0.38
CA ASP A 100 -4.60 -6.12 0.59
C ASP A 100 -4.28 -4.61 0.65
N ASN A 101 -5.03 -3.84 1.44
CA ASN A 101 -4.84 -2.39 1.52
C ASN A 101 -3.41 -2.00 1.92
N SER A 102 -2.92 -2.49 3.05
CA SER A 102 -1.55 -2.21 3.52
C SER A 102 -0.46 -2.87 2.68
N GLY A 103 -0.77 -3.99 2.02
CA GLY A 103 0.14 -4.70 1.12
C GLY A 103 0.45 -3.95 -0.15
N PHE A 104 -0.53 -3.23 -0.69
CA PHE A 104 -0.35 -2.32 -1.81
C PHE A 104 0.65 -1.22 -1.45
N ILE A 105 0.42 -0.49 -0.36
CA ILE A 105 1.32 0.56 0.13
C ILE A 105 2.72 -0.01 0.38
N TYR A 106 2.81 -1.12 1.11
CA TYR A 106 4.06 -1.80 1.42
C TYR A 106 4.86 -2.13 0.15
N TYR A 107 4.21 -2.73 -0.84
CA TYR A 107 4.86 -3.11 -2.10
C TYR A 107 5.43 -1.90 -2.83
N VAL A 108 4.61 -0.85 -3.05
CA VAL A 108 5.03 0.35 -3.77
C VAL A 108 6.17 1.04 -3.04
N MET A 109 6.08 1.23 -1.73
CA MET A 109 7.13 1.86 -0.93
C MET A 109 8.44 1.08 -0.98
N ARG A 110 8.40 -0.24 -0.76
CA ARG A 110 9.58 -1.10 -0.79
C ARG A 110 10.28 -1.10 -2.15
N LYS A 111 9.52 -1.13 -3.24
CA LYS A 111 10.07 -1.07 -4.60
C LYS A 111 10.71 0.28 -4.94
N ASN A 112 10.33 1.34 -4.23
CA ASN A 112 10.93 2.66 -4.38
C ASN A 112 12.03 2.96 -3.33
N GLY A 113 12.53 1.93 -2.62
CA GLY A 113 13.68 2.04 -1.73
C GLY A 113 13.35 2.29 -0.26
N PHE A 114 12.08 2.42 0.12
CA PHE A 114 11.64 2.61 1.50
C PHE A 114 11.56 1.28 2.25
N LEU A 115 12.73 0.70 2.55
CA LEU A 115 12.88 -0.66 3.08
C LEU A 115 12.33 -0.83 4.51
N THR A 116 12.10 0.24 5.23
CA THR A 116 11.54 0.24 6.58
C THR A 116 10.02 0.36 6.61
N CYS A 117 9.34 0.50 5.44
CA CYS A 117 7.88 0.57 5.39
C CYS A 117 7.27 -0.66 6.08
N PRO A 118 6.44 -0.47 7.12
CA PRO A 118 5.84 -1.58 7.84
C PRO A 118 4.67 -2.21 7.08
N ARG A 119 4.26 -3.40 7.50
CA ARG A 119 2.95 -3.98 7.16
C ARG A 119 1.92 -3.55 8.19
N GLY A 120 0.66 -3.45 7.73
CA GLY A 120 -0.48 -3.04 8.55
C GLY A 120 -0.74 -1.54 8.48
N THR A 121 -1.99 -1.19 8.22
CA THR A 121 -2.46 0.18 7.96
C THR A 121 -2.18 1.12 9.13
N ILE A 122 -2.41 0.66 10.35
CA ILE A 122 -2.13 1.45 11.57
C ILE A 122 -0.64 1.77 11.68
N ALA A 123 0.23 0.77 11.51
CA ALA A 123 1.68 0.98 11.58
C ALA A 123 2.18 1.92 10.46
N GLN A 124 1.61 1.82 9.27
CA GLN A 124 1.92 2.72 8.16
C GLN A 124 1.48 4.15 8.43
N SER A 125 0.36 4.34 9.13
CA SER A 125 -0.15 5.67 9.49
C SER A 125 0.69 6.40 10.56
N GLU A 126 1.64 5.71 11.16
CA GLU A 126 2.57 6.25 12.17
C GLU A 126 4.03 6.25 11.66
N TRP A 127 4.26 5.85 10.41
CA TRP A 127 5.61 5.55 9.92
C TRP A 127 6.46 6.77 9.55
N GLY A 128 5.86 7.96 9.30
CA GLY A 128 6.58 9.17 8.89
C GLY A 128 6.06 10.44 9.55
N ALA A 129 6.45 11.57 9.02
CA ALA A 129 5.96 12.88 9.49
C ALA A 129 4.49 13.06 9.11
N ARG A 130 3.67 13.49 10.09
CA ARG A 130 2.24 13.71 9.88
C ARG A 130 1.99 14.93 9.00
N GLN A 131 1.06 14.78 8.05
CA GLN A 131 0.57 15.83 7.18
C GLN A 131 -0.92 16.10 7.41
N THR A 132 -1.33 17.35 7.22
CA THR A 132 -2.75 17.70 7.10
C THR A 132 -3.23 17.43 5.68
N TYR A 133 -4.55 17.43 5.50
CA TYR A 133 -5.14 17.22 4.18
C TYR A 133 -4.68 18.26 3.15
N GLU A 134 -4.54 19.53 3.58
CA GLU A 134 -4.17 20.66 2.73
C GLU A 134 -2.68 20.65 2.31
N ASN A 135 -1.84 19.96 3.08
CA ASN A 135 -0.40 19.90 2.85
C ASN A 135 0.05 18.61 2.13
N LEU A 136 -0.91 17.80 1.67
CA LEU A 136 -0.59 16.56 0.94
C LEU A 136 0.18 16.86 -0.35
N ALA A 137 1.28 16.17 -0.55
CA ALA A 137 2.07 16.16 -1.77
C ALA A 137 2.01 14.80 -2.47
N ALA A 138 2.13 14.78 -3.79
CA ALA A 138 2.14 13.53 -4.55
C ALA A 138 3.26 12.60 -4.06
N GLY A 139 2.91 11.34 -3.79
CA GLY A 139 3.79 10.35 -3.16
C GLY A 139 3.55 10.17 -1.66
N ASP A 140 2.86 11.08 -0.98
CA ASP A 140 2.48 10.93 0.42
C ASP A 140 1.49 9.77 0.62
N LEU A 141 1.48 9.21 1.83
CA LEU A 141 0.44 8.28 2.23
C LEU A 141 -0.73 9.05 2.85
N VAL A 142 -1.94 8.57 2.61
CA VAL A 142 -3.18 9.12 3.18
C VAL A 142 -3.96 8.03 3.88
N PHE A 143 -4.55 8.36 5.03
CA PHE A 143 -5.25 7.41 5.88
C PHE A 143 -6.61 7.93 6.32
N PHE A 144 -7.58 7.03 6.32
CA PHE A 144 -8.98 7.31 6.57
C PHE A 144 -9.57 6.35 7.60
N SER A 145 -10.68 6.78 8.20
CA SER A 145 -11.55 5.98 9.05
C SER A 145 -12.83 5.64 8.28
N ASP A 146 -13.35 4.42 8.42
CA ASP A 146 -14.63 4.03 7.79
C ASP A 146 -15.84 4.65 8.49
N ASP A 147 -15.72 4.95 9.78
CA ASP A 147 -16.81 5.36 10.66
C ASP A 147 -16.71 6.82 11.15
N GLY A 148 -15.74 7.57 10.65
CA GLY A 148 -15.46 8.95 11.08
C GLY A 148 -14.86 9.04 12.50
N GLN A 149 -14.42 7.91 13.08
CA GLN A 149 -13.67 7.88 14.32
C GLN A 149 -12.19 8.21 14.05
N SER A 150 -11.39 8.31 15.07
CA SER A 150 -9.95 8.61 14.93
C SER A 150 -9.08 7.38 14.59
N GLU A 151 -9.66 6.19 14.59
CA GLU A 151 -8.94 4.96 14.26
C GLU A 151 -8.84 4.77 12.75
N VAL A 152 -7.64 4.44 12.28
CA VAL A 152 -7.37 4.24 10.85
C VAL A 152 -7.91 2.89 10.39
N SER A 153 -8.76 2.88 9.38
CA SER A 153 -9.31 1.68 8.75
C SER A 153 -8.61 1.33 7.44
N PHE A 154 -8.32 2.30 6.61
CA PHE A 154 -7.65 2.09 5.32
C PHE A 154 -6.76 3.27 4.95
N GLY A 155 -5.92 3.05 3.95
CA GLY A 155 -5.04 4.09 3.41
C GLY A 155 -4.74 3.89 1.93
N GLY A 156 -4.01 4.84 1.37
CA GLY A 156 -3.56 4.83 -0.01
C GLY A 156 -2.38 5.76 -0.24
N ILE A 157 -1.98 5.88 -1.49
CA ILE A 157 -0.92 6.79 -1.95
C ILE A 157 -1.59 7.98 -2.61
N TYR A 158 -1.35 9.18 -2.10
CA TYR A 158 -1.80 10.41 -2.72
C TYR A 158 -1.03 10.65 -4.02
N VAL A 159 -1.74 10.82 -5.12
CA VAL A 159 -1.13 10.95 -6.46
C VAL A 159 -1.20 12.38 -7.02
N GLY A 160 -1.67 13.32 -6.19
CA GLY A 160 -1.90 14.71 -6.59
C GLY A 160 -3.35 14.97 -7.03
N ASN A 161 -3.68 16.23 -7.25
CA ASN A 161 -4.98 16.69 -7.78
C ASN A 161 -6.21 16.21 -7.02
N GLY A 162 -6.07 15.90 -5.72
CA GLY A 162 -7.18 15.38 -4.92
C GLY A 162 -7.51 13.91 -5.21
N GLU A 163 -6.56 13.14 -5.69
CA GLU A 163 -6.72 11.72 -5.98
C GLU A 163 -5.77 10.85 -5.16
N MET A 164 -6.19 9.63 -4.84
CA MET A 164 -5.32 8.59 -4.30
C MET A 164 -5.45 7.29 -5.09
N VAL A 165 -4.39 6.48 -5.09
CA VAL A 165 -4.45 5.08 -5.51
C VAL A 165 -4.39 4.20 -4.29
N ALA A 166 -5.35 3.25 -4.17
CA ALA A 166 -5.47 2.38 -3.00
C ALA A 166 -6.10 1.03 -3.38
N CYS A 167 -5.73 -0.04 -2.68
CA CYS A 167 -6.41 -1.32 -2.79
C CYS A 167 -7.55 -1.36 -1.77
N ILE A 168 -8.76 -1.13 -2.23
CA ILE A 168 -9.98 -0.98 -1.42
C ILE A 168 -11.19 -1.59 -2.13
N SER A 169 -12.30 -1.73 -1.39
CA SER A 169 -13.63 -1.96 -1.98
C SER A 169 -14.22 -0.63 -2.40
N HIS A 170 -14.58 -0.51 -3.66
CA HIS A 170 -15.22 0.66 -4.25
C HIS A 170 -16.17 0.20 -5.36
N ASP A 171 -17.38 0.78 -5.43
CA ASP A 171 -18.43 0.42 -6.40
C ASP A 171 -18.73 -1.10 -6.49
N GLY A 172 -18.64 -1.80 -5.35
CA GLY A 172 -18.92 -3.23 -5.26
C GLY A 172 -17.79 -4.17 -5.70
N GLU A 173 -16.65 -3.62 -6.11
CA GLU A 173 -15.46 -4.38 -6.46
C GLU A 173 -14.30 -4.09 -5.51
N SER A 174 -13.48 -5.11 -5.22
CA SER A 174 -12.30 -5.00 -4.37
C SER A 174 -11.03 -5.18 -5.20
N LYS A 175 -10.31 -4.09 -5.44
CA LYS A 175 -9.08 -4.06 -6.25
C LYS A 175 -8.29 -2.78 -5.99
N VAL A 176 -7.21 -2.57 -6.72
CA VAL A 176 -6.50 -1.28 -6.75
C VAL A 176 -7.29 -0.29 -7.62
N TRP A 177 -7.72 0.79 -6.98
CA TRP A 177 -8.48 1.89 -7.59
C TRP A 177 -7.71 3.20 -7.60
N ASN A 178 -8.00 4.06 -8.56
CA ASN A 178 -7.77 5.50 -8.45
C ASN A 178 -9.09 6.16 -8.03
N VAL A 179 -9.10 6.89 -6.92
CA VAL A 179 -10.30 7.49 -6.36
C VAL A 179 -10.11 8.97 -6.03
N ASN A 180 -11.16 9.76 -6.27
CA ASN A 180 -11.20 11.16 -5.88
C ASN A 180 -11.49 11.29 -4.39
N ILE A 181 -10.54 11.86 -3.64
CA ILE A 181 -10.65 12.07 -2.20
C ILE A 181 -11.15 13.47 -1.82
N THR A 182 -11.51 14.31 -2.77
CA THR A 182 -12.07 15.66 -2.50
C THR A 182 -13.52 15.65 -2.07
N THR A 183 -14.19 14.50 -2.15
CA THR A 183 -15.60 14.34 -1.78
C THR A 183 -15.81 14.51 -0.27
N ASP A 184 -17.03 14.83 0.13
CA ASP A 184 -17.42 15.00 1.54
C ASP A 184 -17.14 13.75 2.38
N TYR A 185 -17.26 12.55 1.79
CA TYR A 185 -16.95 11.30 2.47
C TYR A 185 -15.50 11.26 2.90
N TYR A 186 -14.56 11.41 1.97
CA TYR A 186 -13.12 11.34 2.28
C TYR A 186 -12.67 12.50 3.17
N ARG A 187 -13.19 13.72 2.95
CA ARG A 187 -12.84 14.87 3.80
C ARG A 187 -13.23 14.67 5.26
N ARG A 188 -14.44 14.14 5.53
CA ARG A 188 -14.90 13.89 6.90
C ARG A 188 -14.19 12.72 7.57
N ASN A 189 -13.75 11.75 6.79
CA ASN A 189 -13.12 10.53 7.25
C ASN A 189 -11.59 10.57 7.22
N PHE A 190 -11.00 11.68 6.79
CA PHE A 190 -9.56 11.86 6.80
C PHE A 190 -9.01 11.87 8.23
N VAL A 191 -8.08 10.96 8.52
CA VAL A 191 -7.42 10.87 9.82
C VAL A 191 -6.07 11.58 9.77
N ARG A 192 -5.23 11.26 8.79
CA ARG A 192 -3.90 11.90 8.61
C ARG A 192 -3.27 11.57 7.26
N GLY A 193 -2.36 12.44 6.82
CA GLY A 193 -1.35 12.12 5.83
C GLY A 193 -0.02 11.77 6.49
N ILE A 194 0.87 11.09 5.77
CA ILE A 194 2.24 10.81 6.17
C ILE A 194 3.16 11.21 5.03
N ALA A 195 4.04 12.17 5.29
CA ALA A 195 5.09 12.54 4.35
C ALA A 195 6.12 11.41 4.26
N ILE A 196 6.48 11.05 3.04
CA ILE A 196 7.51 10.05 2.77
C ILE A 196 8.79 10.82 2.39
N SER A 197 9.67 11.04 3.34
CA SER A 197 10.94 11.77 3.16
C SER A 197 12.14 10.82 3.17
#